data_eda9af8efc85149cd29088260b91ef29
#
_entry.id   eda9af8efc85149cd29088260b91ef29
#
_cell.length_a   1.000
_cell.length_b   1.000
_cell.length_c   1.000
_cell.angle_alpha   90.00
_cell.angle_beta   90.00
_cell.angle_gamma   90.00
#
_symmetry.space_group_name_H-M   'P 1'
#
loop_
_entity.id
_entity.type
_entity.pdbx_description
1 polymer ?
#
loop_
_entity_poly.entity_id
_entity_poly.type
_entity_poly.pdbx_seq_one_letter_code
_entity_poly.pdbx_strand_id
1 'polypeptide(L)'
;TLETGIAIVAFIKIAVSLAWLITVAAQPTMGVAWHRFLAFFNVWFQRNADGRPALGALQPIAVKGEAIDFENIDELDDDASLGVGAIGDFTWKALLDVNTCTECGRCQSQCPAWNTEKPLSPKLLTLALREQSHAAAPWLQAAADQRSDLHEDVLGIAERQLIADGDGDPWAQTSGGVMSPDVLWSCTTCGACVQQCPVDIAHIDHIVDMRRYQVLMASDFPNELNGLFKNIENKGNPWGMNASDRNAWIEEVDFPVRVFGMDGEDEIPADVEYLFWVGCAGAFEDRAKQTTKAVAELLHMAGVEFMVLGEGETCNGDPARRAGNEFLFQMQAMQNVEVLNEIKATKIVVT
;
A
#
# COMPACT_ATOMS: atom_id res chain seq x y z
N THR A 1 41.28 52.85 -8.41
CA THR A 1 40.38 53.70 -7.62
C THR A 1 39.36 52.81 -6.91
N LEU A 2 38.75 53.29 -5.82
CA LEU A 2 37.70 52.55 -5.06
C LEU A 2 36.51 52.18 -6.00
N GLU A 3 36.12 53.09 -6.88
CA GLU A 3 35.06 52.88 -7.87
C GLU A 3 35.37 51.71 -8.82
N THR A 4 36.58 51.59 -9.30
CA THR A 4 37.04 50.48 -10.13
C THR A 4 36.97 49.17 -9.38
N GLY A 5 37.35 49.15 -8.09
CA GLY A 5 37.23 47.97 -7.24
C GLY A 5 35.78 47.55 -7.05
N ILE A 6 34.87 48.47 -6.77
CA ILE A 6 33.43 48.19 -6.66
C ILE A 6 32.87 47.63 -7.96
N ALA A 7 33.21 48.23 -9.12
CA ALA A 7 32.74 47.72 -10.42
C ALA A 7 33.25 46.31 -10.73
N ILE A 8 34.50 46.00 -10.43
CA ILE A 8 35.05 44.62 -10.60
C ILE A 8 34.31 43.62 -9.73
N VAL A 9 34.10 43.91 -8.45
CA VAL A 9 33.38 43.01 -7.54
C VAL A 9 31.93 42.82 -7.99
N ALA A 10 31.24 43.89 -8.41
CA ALA A 10 29.90 43.82 -8.96
C ALA A 10 29.84 42.94 -10.23
N PHE A 11 30.79 43.12 -11.15
CA PHE A 11 30.89 42.28 -12.35
C PHE A 11 31.12 40.81 -12.03
N ILE A 12 32.05 40.48 -11.11
CA ILE A 12 32.31 39.11 -10.69
C ILE A 12 31.04 38.47 -10.08
N LYS A 13 30.35 39.22 -9.21
CA LYS A 13 29.11 38.76 -8.60
C LYS A 13 28.04 38.42 -9.66
N ILE A 14 27.84 39.32 -10.63
CA ILE A 14 26.87 39.11 -11.70
C ILE A 14 27.30 37.93 -12.57
N ALA A 15 28.57 37.83 -12.96
CA ALA A 15 29.09 36.74 -13.77
C ALA A 15 28.91 35.36 -13.08
N VAL A 16 29.24 35.26 -11.79
CA VAL A 16 29.06 34.04 -11.02
C VAL A 16 27.57 33.67 -10.91
N SER A 17 26.69 34.65 -10.63
CA SER A 17 25.25 34.40 -10.55
C SER A 17 24.67 33.96 -11.90
N LEU A 18 25.08 34.56 -13.01
CA LEU A 18 24.65 34.14 -14.34
C LEU A 18 25.18 32.75 -14.71
N ALA A 19 26.45 32.47 -14.44
CA ALA A 19 27.03 31.15 -14.67
C ALA A 19 26.27 30.06 -13.88
N TRP A 20 25.93 30.33 -12.62
CA TRP A 20 25.11 29.40 -11.82
C TRP A 20 23.72 29.21 -12.42
N LEU A 21 23.02 30.27 -12.81
CA LEU A 21 21.70 30.18 -13.43
C LEU A 21 21.73 29.40 -14.75
N ILE A 22 22.76 29.64 -15.58
CA ILE A 22 22.96 28.90 -16.83
C ILE A 22 23.21 27.40 -16.54
N THR A 23 24.04 27.09 -15.53
CA THR A 23 24.33 25.69 -15.14
C THR A 23 23.07 25.01 -14.71
N VAL A 24 22.26 25.62 -13.83
CA VAL A 24 20.97 25.04 -13.36
C VAL A 24 19.97 24.89 -14.52
N ALA A 25 19.93 25.85 -15.45
CA ALA A 25 19.06 25.79 -16.62
C ALA A 25 19.48 24.70 -17.61
N ALA A 26 20.78 24.46 -17.78
CA ALA A 26 21.33 23.41 -18.64
C ALA A 26 21.25 22.02 -18.03
N GLN A 27 21.26 21.92 -16.70
CA GLN A 27 21.19 20.68 -15.94
C GLN A 27 20.14 20.79 -14.83
N PRO A 28 18.84 20.82 -15.17
CA PRO A 28 17.78 21.07 -14.20
C PRO A 28 17.71 19.98 -13.10
N THR A 29 18.12 18.75 -13.40
CA THR A 29 18.15 17.63 -12.46
C THR A 29 19.23 17.73 -11.39
N MET A 30 20.27 18.56 -11.59
CA MET A 30 21.37 18.77 -10.65
C MET A 30 20.97 19.68 -9.46
N GLY A 31 19.91 20.44 -9.60
CA GLY A 31 19.53 21.47 -8.62
C GLY A 31 18.64 20.92 -7.50
N VAL A 32 18.87 21.38 -6.27
CA VAL A 32 17.98 21.16 -5.11
C VAL A 32 16.53 21.60 -5.40
N ALA A 33 16.31 22.40 -6.43
CA ALA A 33 14.99 22.88 -6.82
C ALA A 33 14.24 21.93 -7.77
N TRP A 34 14.89 20.91 -8.34
CA TRP A 34 14.26 20.01 -9.32
C TRP A 34 12.98 19.36 -8.80
N HIS A 35 13.00 18.84 -7.58
CA HIS A 35 11.83 18.26 -6.94
C HIS A 35 10.63 19.20 -6.84
N ARG A 36 10.85 20.53 -6.83
CA ARG A 36 9.75 21.51 -6.79
C ARG A 36 8.97 21.57 -8.10
N PHE A 37 9.63 21.34 -9.23
CA PHE A 37 8.95 21.23 -10.51
C PHE A 37 8.18 19.91 -10.59
N LEU A 38 8.78 18.82 -10.15
CA LEU A 38 8.13 17.52 -10.12
C LEU A 38 6.95 17.49 -9.14
N ALA A 39 7.06 18.17 -7.99
CA ALA A 39 6.00 18.24 -6.99
C ALA A 39 4.68 18.78 -7.56
N PHE A 40 4.73 19.75 -8.48
CA PHE A 40 3.52 20.24 -9.13
C PHE A 40 2.78 19.11 -9.87
N PHE A 41 3.50 18.34 -10.66
CA PHE A 41 2.92 17.22 -11.40
C PHE A 41 2.49 16.09 -10.44
N ASN A 42 3.27 15.81 -9.41
CA ASN A 42 2.95 14.76 -8.46
C ASN A 42 1.66 15.06 -7.70
N VAL A 43 1.49 16.28 -7.22
CA VAL A 43 0.26 16.75 -6.56
C VAL A 43 -0.91 16.80 -7.55
N TRP A 44 -0.67 17.19 -8.83
CA TRP A 44 -1.71 17.20 -9.86
C TRP A 44 -2.26 15.79 -10.14
N PHE A 45 -1.40 14.81 -10.20
CA PHE A 45 -1.75 13.39 -10.41
C PHE A 45 -1.91 12.62 -9.10
N GLN A 46 -2.30 13.31 -8.02
CA GLN A 46 -2.53 12.66 -6.73
C GLN A 46 -3.65 11.62 -6.82
N ARG A 47 -3.61 10.68 -5.88
CA ARG A 47 -4.48 9.52 -5.82
C ARG A 47 -5.97 9.87 -5.74
N ASN A 48 -6.33 10.87 -4.93
CA ASN A 48 -7.71 11.27 -4.68
C ASN A 48 -7.99 12.64 -5.29
N ALA A 49 -8.90 12.71 -6.25
CA ALA A 49 -9.29 13.95 -6.92
C ALA A 49 -9.91 15.01 -5.97
N ASP A 50 -10.41 14.59 -4.82
CA ASP A 50 -11.01 15.46 -3.79
C ASP A 50 -9.98 16.11 -2.85
N GLY A 51 -8.69 15.89 -3.11
CA GLY A 51 -7.59 16.47 -2.33
C GLY A 51 -7.35 15.84 -0.96
N ARG A 52 -8.02 14.73 -0.63
CA ARG A 52 -7.71 13.97 0.58
C ARG A 52 -6.38 13.25 0.43
N PRO A 53 -5.33 13.56 1.24
CA PRO A 53 -3.99 13.04 1.02
C PRO A 53 -3.80 11.61 1.48
N ALA A 54 -4.69 11.07 2.30
CA ALA A 54 -4.43 9.81 2.96
C ALA A 54 -5.44 8.74 2.66
N LEU A 55 -4.98 7.52 2.81
CA LEU A 55 -5.71 6.28 3.06
C LEU A 55 -7.07 6.19 2.36
N GLY A 56 -7.04 6.04 1.08
CA GLY A 56 -8.14 5.45 0.33
C GLY A 56 -7.91 3.96 0.16
N ALA A 57 -8.72 3.31 -0.65
CA ALA A 57 -8.49 1.95 -1.08
C ALA A 57 -7.10 1.84 -1.72
N LEU A 58 -6.36 0.75 -1.47
CA LEU A 58 -5.12 0.46 -2.18
C LEU A 58 -5.38 0.47 -3.69
N GLN A 59 -4.40 0.92 -4.47
CA GLN A 59 -4.53 0.85 -5.92
C GLN A 59 -4.71 -0.60 -6.36
N PRO A 60 -5.55 -0.86 -7.38
CA PRO A 60 -5.68 -2.18 -7.94
C PRO A 60 -4.31 -2.65 -8.47
N ILE A 61 -4.10 -3.95 -8.48
CA ILE A 61 -2.94 -4.52 -9.16
C ILE A 61 -3.07 -4.24 -10.66
N ALA A 62 -1.99 -3.82 -11.29
CA ALA A 62 -1.99 -3.44 -12.69
C ALA A 62 -0.84 -4.13 -13.44
N VAL A 63 -1.09 -4.51 -14.69
CA VAL A 63 -0.08 -5.01 -15.63
C VAL A 63 0.00 -4.04 -16.81
N LYS A 64 1.19 -3.60 -17.17
CA LYS A 64 1.42 -2.61 -18.24
C LYS A 64 0.59 -1.31 -18.09
N GLY A 65 0.21 -0.97 -16.84
CA GLY A 65 -0.55 0.25 -16.50
C GLY A 65 -2.07 0.11 -16.53
N GLU A 66 -2.59 -1.07 -16.85
CA GLU A 66 -4.02 -1.39 -16.85
C GLU A 66 -4.33 -2.28 -15.64
N ALA A 67 -5.44 -2.00 -14.93
CA ALA A 67 -5.89 -2.82 -13.80
C ALA A 67 -6.29 -4.22 -14.29
N ILE A 68 -5.89 -5.24 -13.51
CA ILE A 68 -6.25 -6.63 -13.83
C ILE A 68 -7.75 -6.82 -13.65
N ASP A 69 -8.37 -7.44 -14.64
CA ASP A 69 -9.70 -8.00 -14.53
C ASP A 69 -9.60 -9.45 -14.01
N PHE A 70 -10.06 -9.67 -12.78
CA PHE A 70 -10.00 -10.99 -12.13
C PHE A 70 -11.04 -11.97 -12.69
N GLU A 71 -12.04 -11.50 -13.42
CA GLU A 71 -13.01 -12.37 -14.10
C GLU A 71 -12.42 -12.96 -15.39
N ASN A 72 -11.46 -12.25 -16.01
CA ASN A 72 -10.81 -12.63 -17.28
C ASN A 72 -9.28 -12.80 -17.12
N ILE A 73 -8.84 -13.38 -16.01
CA ILE A 73 -7.42 -13.50 -15.70
C ILE A 73 -6.64 -14.36 -16.71
N ASP A 74 -7.32 -15.27 -17.38
CA ASP A 74 -6.76 -16.14 -18.42
C ASP A 74 -6.33 -15.36 -19.69
N GLU A 75 -6.74 -14.08 -19.81
CA GLU A 75 -6.33 -13.19 -20.91
C GLU A 75 -5.01 -12.47 -20.64
N LEU A 76 -4.43 -12.62 -19.45
CA LEU A 76 -3.12 -12.05 -19.14
C LEU A 76 -2.01 -12.76 -19.94
N ASP A 77 -1.03 -11.98 -20.37
CA ASP A 77 0.17 -12.52 -20.99
C ASP A 77 0.91 -13.45 -19.99
N ASP A 78 1.46 -14.56 -20.47
CA ASP A 78 2.19 -15.54 -19.64
C ASP A 78 3.41 -14.92 -18.93
N ASP A 79 3.96 -13.81 -19.44
CA ASP A 79 5.09 -13.06 -18.91
C ASP A 79 4.70 -11.86 -18.05
N ALA A 80 3.41 -11.71 -17.72
CA ALA A 80 2.92 -10.60 -16.93
C ALA A 80 3.50 -10.61 -15.51
N SER A 81 4.15 -9.52 -15.09
CA SER A 81 4.60 -9.33 -13.72
C SER A 81 3.45 -8.86 -12.84
N LEU A 82 3.13 -9.65 -11.81
CA LEU A 82 2.10 -9.33 -10.82
C LEU A 82 2.72 -8.60 -9.63
N GLY A 83 2.66 -7.29 -9.65
CA GLY A 83 3.34 -6.42 -8.69
C GLY A 83 4.70 -5.94 -9.19
N VAL A 84 5.58 -5.52 -8.30
CA VAL A 84 6.84 -4.84 -8.63
C VAL A 84 8.03 -5.59 -8.04
N GLY A 85 8.77 -6.30 -8.89
CA GLY A 85 10.00 -7.03 -8.54
C GLY A 85 11.27 -6.26 -8.88
N ALA A 86 11.26 -5.51 -9.98
CA ALA A 86 12.35 -4.68 -10.44
C ALA A 86 11.89 -3.24 -10.70
N ILE A 87 12.83 -2.32 -10.89
CA ILE A 87 12.52 -0.89 -11.09
C ILE A 87 11.69 -0.63 -12.35
N GLY A 88 11.81 -1.49 -13.34
CA GLY A 88 11.08 -1.41 -14.61
C GLY A 88 9.60 -1.75 -14.50
N ASP A 89 9.17 -2.41 -13.43
CA ASP A 89 7.78 -2.80 -13.20
C ASP A 89 6.95 -1.63 -12.64
N PHE A 90 7.62 -0.58 -12.12
CA PHE A 90 6.93 0.59 -11.60
C PHE A 90 6.21 1.36 -12.70
N THR A 91 5.02 1.85 -12.37
CA THR A 91 4.30 2.80 -13.22
C THR A 91 5.05 4.12 -13.32
N TRP A 92 4.78 4.91 -14.39
CA TRP A 92 5.35 6.26 -14.52
C TRP A 92 5.03 7.15 -13.31
N LYS A 93 3.85 6.97 -12.69
CA LYS A 93 3.46 7.71 -11.48
C LYS A 93 4.31 7.34 -10.28
N ALA A 94 4.59 6.05 -10.09
CA ALA A 94 5.46 5.59 -9.02
C ALA A 94 6.92 6.11 -9.21
N LEU A 95 7.42 6.12 -10.45
CA LEU A 95 8.71 6.74 -10.76
C LEU A 95 8.69 8.26 -10.52
N LEU A 96 7.60 8.96 -10.82
CA LEU A 96 7.43 10.37 -10.48
C LEU A 96 7.46 10.58 -8.97
N ASP A 97 6.76 9.75 -8.19
CA ASP A 97 6.74 9.79 -6.73
C ASP A 97 8.15 9.77 -6.13
N VAL A 98 8.95 8.76 -6.47
CA VAL A 98 10.29 8.60 -5.89
C VAL A 98 11.22 9.75 -6.28
N ASN A 99 11.08 10.28 -7.50
CA ASN A 99 11.86 11.41 -7.98
C ASN A 99 11.40 12.78 -7.41
N THR A 100 10.19 12.86 -6.89
CA THR A 100 9.64 14.08 -6.27
C THR A 100 10.06 14.25 -4.81
N CYS A 101 10.60 13.22 -4.18
CA CYS A 101 10.96 13.22 -2.76
C CYS A 101 11.85 14.41 -2.39
N THR A 102 11.39 15.24 -1.44
CA THR A 102 12.10 16.42 -0.92
C THR A 102 13.04 16.11 0.23
N GLU A 103 13.19 14.86 0.61
CA GLU A 103 14.04 14.37 1.72
C GLU A 103 13.75 15.02 3.08
N CYS A 104 12.57 15.58 3.28
CA CYS A 104 12.21 16.33 4.49
C CYS A 104 12.12 15.48 5.78
N GLY A 105 12.03 14.16 5.67
CA GLY A 105 12.04 13.21 6.80
C GLY A 105 10.74 13.09 7.58
N ARG A 106 9.65 13.80 7.21
CA ARG A 106 8.36 13.73 7.93
C ARG A 106 7.78 12.33 7.94
N CYS A 107 7.84 11.61 6.81
CA CYS A 107 7.37 10.23 6.70
C CYS A 107 8.11 9.28 7.65
N GLN A 108 9.42 9.46 7.83
CA GLN A 108 10.23 8.68 8.75
C GLN A 108 9.88 8.98 10.21
N SER A 109 9.78 10.27 10.59
CA SER A 109 9.50 10.67 11.98
C SER A 109 8.13 10.20 12.49
N GLN A 110 7.17 9.97 11.60
CA GLN A 110 5.82 9.50 11.94
C GLN A 110 5.63 7.98 11.73
N CYS A 111 6.66 7.29 11.20
CA CYS A 111 6.57 5.86 10.97
C CYS A 111 6.64 5.07 12.28
N PRO A 112 5.62 4.25 12.63
CA PRO A 112 5.66 3.44 13.85
C PRO A 112 6.76 2.37 13.80
N ALA A 113 7.05 1.80 12.63
CA ALA A 113 8.13 0.83 12.47
C ALA A 113 9.49 1.47 12.80
N TRP A 114 9.78 2.66 12.25
CA TRP A 114 10.99 3.39 12.56
C TRP A 114 11.12 3.75 14.05
N ASN A 115 10.03 4.21 14.64
CA ASN A 115 10.00 4.62 16.06
C ASN A 115 10.09 3.43 17.05
N THR A 116 9.95 2.21 16.57
CA THR A 116 10.13 0.96 17.33
C THR A 116 11.41 0.20 16.93
N GLU A 117 12.38 0.92 16.35
CA GLU A 117 13.71 0.40 15.97
C GLU A 117 13.68 -0.74 14.91
N LYS A 118 12.60 -0.82 14.13
CA LYS A 118 12.57 -1.71 12.96
C LYS A 118 13.29 -1.06 11.78
N PRO A 119 13.81 -1.85 10.83
CA PRO A 119 14.66 -1.32 9.75
C PRO A 119 13.93 -0.42 8.74
N LEU A 120 12.60 -0.38 8.73
CA LEU A 120 11.85 0.42 7.78
C LEU A 120 11.93 1.92 8.06
N SER A 121 12.50 2.66 7.13
CA SER A 121 12.34 4.11 6.98
C SER A 121 11.66 4.42 5.65
N PRO A 122 10.44 4.99 5.62
CA PRO A 122 9.79 5.36 4.37
C PRO A 122 10.60 6.37 3.54
N LYS A 123 11.40 7.22 4.21
CA LYS A 123 12.34 8.13 3.53
C LYS A 123 13.43 7.35 2.82
N LEU A 124 14.13 6.45 3.52
CA LEU A 124 15.23 5.67 2.92
C LEU A 124 14.72 4.76 1.81
N LEU A 125 13.54 4.16 1.98
CA LEU A 125 12.88 3.37 0.93
C LEU A 125 12.70 4.20 -0.34
N THR A 126 12.12 5.38 -0.25
CA THR A 126 11.94 6.27 -1.40
C THR A 126 13.26 6.67 -2.04
N LEU A 127 14.30 6.96 -1.22
CA LEU A 127 15.62 7.32 -1.73
C LEU A 127 16.32 6.14 -2.43
N ALA A 128 16.25 4.95 -1.87
CA ALA A 128 16.82 3.75 -2.49
C ALA A 128 16.16 3.44 -3.84
N LEU A 129 14.84 3.54 -3.94
CA LEU A 129 14.11 3.39 -5.20
C LEU A 129 14.47 4.50 -6.21
N ARG A 130 14.65 5.75 -5.75
CA ARG A 130 15.10 6.86 -6.60
C ARG A 130 16.50 6.62 -7.15
N GLU A 131 17.44 6.21 -6.30
CA GLU A 131 18.81 5.89 -6.71
C GLU A 131 18.83 4.75 -7.73
N GLN A 132 18.04 3.70 -7.50
CA GLN A 132 17.89 2.60 -8.44
C GLN A 132 17.28 3.07 -9.76
N SER A 133 16.28 3.95 -9.74
CA SER A 133 15.68 4.52 -10.96
C SER A 133 16.67 5.35 -11.77
N HIS A 134 17.52 6.13 -11.09
CA HIS A 134 18.58 6.90 -11.75
C HIS A 134 19.66 5.99 -12.36
N ALA A 135 20.06 4.96 -11.65
CA ALA A 135 21.03 3.99 -12.17
C ALA A 135 20.50 3.23 -13.39
N ALA A 136 19.20 2.88 -13.39
CA ALA A 136 18.52 2.21 -14.49
C ALA A 136 18.01 3.17 -15.58
N ALA A 137 18.26 4.49 -15.48
CA ALA A 137 17.73 5.48 -16.41
C ALA A 137 18.02 5.20 -17.89
N PRO A 138 19.21 4.71 -18.29
CA PRO A 138 19.45 4.35 -19.70
C PRO A 138 18.49 3.28 -20.22
N TRP A 139 18.13 2.30 -19.38
CA TRP A 139 17.18 1.25 -19.72
C TRP A 139 15.73 1.76 -19.72
N LEU A 140 15.34 2.55 -18.70
CA LEU A 140 14.00 3.12 -18.59
C LEU A 140 13.65 4.05 -19.75
N GLN A 141 14.66 4.76 -20.29
CA GLN A 141 14.48 5.71 -21.41
C GLN A 141 14.59 5.05 -22.79
N ALA A 142 15.16 3.86 -22.88
CA ALA A 142 15.27 3.14 -24.13
C ALA A 142 13.91 2.62 -24.61
N ALA A 143 13.70 2.66 -25.92
CA ALA A 143 12.54 2.02 -26.55
C ALA A 143 12.57 0.50 -26.26
N ALA A 144 11.40 -0.12 -26.13
CA ALA A 144 11.29 -1.52 -25.69
C ALA A 144 12.09 -2.49 -26.55
N ASP A 145 12.10 -2.26 -27.85
CA ASP A 145 12.84 -3.02 -28.87
C ASP A 145 14.37 -2.84 -28.83
N GLN A 146 14.85 -1.80 -28.14
CA GLN A 146 16.29 -1.47 -28.01
C GLN A 146 16.85 -1.84 -26.63
N ARG A 147 16.02 -2.23 -25.69
CA ARG A 147 16.45 -2.53 -24.31
C ARG A 147 17.43 -3.69 -24.24
N SER A 148 17.20 -4.75 -25.05
CA SER A 148 18.07 -5.93 -25.12
C SER A 148 19.46 -5.63 -25.68
N ASP A 149 19.65 -4.52 -26.40
CA ASP A 149 20.93 -4.14 -27.03
C ASP A 149 21.81 -3.27 -26.12
N LEU A 150 21.31 -2.93 -24.93
CA LEU A 150 22.06 -2.14 -23.95
C LEU A 150 23.22 -2.95 -23.34
N HIS A 151 24.22 -2.22 -22.83
CA HIS A 151 25.36 -2.83 -22.16
C HIS A 151 24.95 -3.73 -20.99
N GLU A 152 25.65 -4.84 -20.80
CA GLU A 152 25.35 -5.85 -19.75
C GLU A 152 25.22 -5.23 -18.34
N ASP A 153 26.05 -4.25 -17.99
CA ASP A 153 25.96 -3.55 -16.71
C ASP A 153 24.61 -2.83 -16.54
N VAL A 154 24.08 -2.23 -17.61
CA VAL A 154 22.80 -1.52 -17.58
C VAL A 154 21.64 -2.51 -17.44
N LEU A 155 21.72 -3.65 -18.14
CA LEU A 155 20.75 -4.74 -18.02
C LEU A 155 20.76 -5.30 -16.60
N GLY A 156 21.91 -5.61 -16.04
CA GLY A 156 22.03 -6.10 -14.67
C GLY A 156 21.52 -5.13 -13.61
N ILE A 157 21.64 -3.80 -13.84
CA ILE A 157 21.04 -2.79 -12.95
C ILE A 157 19.52 -2.77 -13.09
N ALA A 158 18.99 -2.85 -14.30
CA ALA A 158 17.56 -2.81 -14.56
C ALA A 158 16.82 -4.05 -14.02
N GLU A 159 17.45 -5.22 -14.11
CA GLU A 159 16.94 -6.52 -13.67
C GLU A 159 17.16 -6.78 -12.18
N ARG A 160 17.91 -5.91 -11.50
CA ARG A 160 18.16 -6.07 -10.06
C ARG A 160 16.86 -6.15 -9.29
N GLN A 161 16.70 -7.19 -8.48
CA GLN A 161 15.55 -7.32 -7.58
C GLN A 161 15.51 -6.16 -6.58
N LEU A 162 14.32 -5.61 -6.33
CA LEU A 162 14.15 -4.57 -5.32
C LEU A 162 14.29 -5.13 -3.91
N ILE A 163 13.79 -6.34 -3.70
CA ILE A 163 13.82 -7.04 -2.42
C ILE A 163 14.67 -8.31 -2.56
N ALA A 164 15.74 -8.40 -1.79
CA ALA A 164 16.53 -9.62 -1.62
C ALA A 164 17.34 -9.56 -0.33
N ASP A 165 17.74 -10.71 0.16
CA ASP A 165 18.58 -10.81 1.36
C ASP A 165 19.91 -10.07 1.18
N GLY A 166 20.32 -9.34 2.21
CA GLY A 166 21.56 -8.56 2.26
C GLY A 166 22.44 -8.97 3.44
N ASP A 167 23.75 -8.62 3.36
CA ASP A 167 24.75 -8.97 4.36
C ASP A 167 24.67 -8.05 5.60
N GLY A 168 23.62 -8.15 6.40
CA GLY A 168 23.52 -7.53 7.72
C GLY A 168 23.09 -6.06 7.78
N ASP A 169 23.30 -5.25 6.72
CA ASP A 169 22.73 -3.91 6.59
C ASP A 169 21.45 -3.96 5.74
N PRO A 170 20.27 -3.66 6.30
CA PRO A 170 19.01 -3.74 5.56
C PRO A 170 18.95 -2.84 4.31
N TRP A 171 19.83 -1.84 4.22
CA TRP A 171 19.92 -0.86 3.15
C TRP A 171 21.18 -1.02 2.27
N ALA A 172 22.00 -2.02 2.56
CA ALA A 172 23.18 -2.27 1.73
C ALA A 172 22.79 -2.92 0.41
N GLN A 173 23.11 -2.28 -0.69
CA GLN A 173 22.94 -2.80 -2.06
C GLN A 173 23.95 -3.91 -2.41
N THR A 174 24.32 -4.76 -1.46
CA THR A 174 25.54 -5.58 -1.56
C THR A 174 25.32 -7.00 -2.06
N SER A 175 24.11 -7.55 -2.05
CA SER A 175 23.92 -8.98 -2.40
C SER A 175 22.72 -9.30 -3.27
N GLY A 176 22.48 -8.47 -4.28
CA GLY A 176 21.45 -8.77 -5.28
C GLY A 176 20.21 -7.90 -5.21
N GLY A 177 19.81 -7.38 -4.03
CA GLY A 177 18.64 -6.52 -3.85
C GLY A 177 18.96 -5.04 -3.65
N VAL A 178 17.93 -4.21 -3.73
CA VAL A 178 18.01 -2.77 -3.38
C VAL A 178 17.81 -2.58 -1.88
N MET A 179 16.99 -3.43 -1.25
CA MET A 179 16.74 -3.45 0.19
C MET A 179 16.38 -4.86 0.68
N SER A 180 16.53 -5.09 1.99
CA SER A 180 16.22 -6.40 2.57
C SER A 180 14.71 -6.64 2.74
N PRO A 181 14.27 -7.91 2.80
CA PRO A 181 12.89 -8.28 3.12
C PRO A 181 12.40 -7.68 4.44
N ASP A 182 13.25 -7.54 5.45
CA ASP A 182 12.91 -6.98 6.75
C ASP A 182 12.40 -5.53 6.65
N VAL A 183 12.94 -4.74 5.71
CA VAL A 183 12.46 -3.39 5.43
C VAL A 183 11.01 -3.44 4.93
N LEU A 184 10.72 -4.30 3.95
CA LEU A 184 9.41 -4.43 3.33
C LEU A 184 8.36 -4.92 4.33
N TRP A 185 8.69 -5.98 5.08
CA TRP A 185 7.75 -6.64 5.99
C TRP A 185 7.56 -5.91 7.33
N SER A 186 8.40 -4.93 7.67
CA SER A 186 8.20 -4.06 8.83
C SER A 186 7.03 -3.08 8.68
N CYS A 187 6.51 -2.87 7.47
CA CYS A 187 5.42 -1.93 7.24
C CYS A 187 4.07 -2.46 7.75
N THR A 188 3.40 -1.69 8.60
CA THR A 188 2.04 -1.97 9.10
C THR A 188 0.93 -1.40 8.23
N THR A 189 1.26 -0.79 7.08
CA THR A 189 0.32 -0.13 6.16
C THR A 189 -0.57 0.93 6.82
N CYS A 190 -0.12 1.59 7.88
CA CYS A 190 -0.89 2.58 8.65
C CYS A 190 -1.15 3.91 7.92
N GLY A 191 -0.43 4.21 6.82
CA GLY A 191 -0.59 5.41 6.01
C GLY A 191 -0.02 6.71 6.59
N ALA A 192 0.59 6.69 7.77
CA ALA A 192 1.15 7.90 8.38
C ALA A 192 2.19 8.60 7.48
N CYS A 193 2.99 7.85 6.74
CA CYS A 193 3.95 8.37 5.78
C CYS A 193 3.28 9.10 4.60
N VAL A 194 2.17 8.58 4.09
CA VAL A 194 1.37 9.21 3.02
C VAL A 194 0.76 10.50 3.53
N GLN A 195 0.09 10.46 4.70
CA GLN A 195 -0.56 11.61 5.32
C GLN A 195 0.40 12.78 5.57
N GLN A 196 1.65 12.49 5.91
CA GLN A 196 2.65 13.51 6.27
C GLN A 196 3.49 14.00 5.08
N CYS A 197 3.34 13.38 3.91
CA CYS A 197 4.13 13.74 2.74
C CYS A 197 3.67 15.08 2.14
N PRO A 198 4.53 16.11 2.08
CA PRO A 198 4.13 17.42 1.55
C PRO A 198 4.03 17.44 0.01
N VAL A 199 4.38 16.35 -0.65
CA VAL A 199 4.37 16.19 -2.10
C VAL A 199 3.61 14.94 -2.55
N ASP A 200 2.75 14.42 -1.68
CA ASP A 200 1.77 13.34 -1.94
C ASP A 200 2.36 12.04 -2.54
N ILE A 201 3.48 11.57 -2.00
CA ILE A 201 4.07 10.28 -2.39
C ILE A 201 3.21 9.13 -1.82
N ALA A 202 2.82 8.20 -2.68
CA ALA A 202 1.99 7.05 -2.33
C ALA A 202 2.83 5.86 -1.78
N HIS A 203 3.57 6.07 -0.68
CA HIS A 203 4.50 5.08 -0.11
C HIS A 203 3.86 3.69 0.11
N ILE A 204 2.60 3.65 0.54
CA ILE A 204 1.92 2.38 0.84
C ILE A 204 1.67 1.57 -0.41
N ASP A 205 1.27 2.23 -1.52
CA ASP A 205 1.05 1.52 -2.78
C ASP A 205 2.36 0.89 -3.27
N HIS A 206 3.49 1.61 -3.21
CA HIS A 206 4.80 1.05 -3.58
C HIS A 206 5.17 -0.17 -2.73
N ILE A 207 4.93 -0.11 -1.41
CA ILE A 207 5.22 -1.22 -0.51
C ILE A 207 4.32 -2.43 -0.82
N VAL A 208 3.02 -2.20 -1.05
CA VAL A 208 2.08 -3.28 -1.35
C VAL A 208 2.36 -3.89 -2.72
N ASP A 209 2.74 -3.09 -3.73
CA ASP A 209 3.10 -3.62 -5.04
C ASP A 209 4.36 -4.49 -5.00
N MET A 210 5.36 -4.11 -4.21
CA MET A 210 6.51 -5.00 -3.96
C MET A 210 6.11 -6.28 -3.21
N ARG A 211 5.19 -6.21 -2.22
CA ARG A 211 4.66 -7.40 -1.54
C ARG A 211 3.87 -8.31 -2.48
N ARG A 212 3.08 -7.74 -3.40
CA ARG A 212 2.37 -8.50 -4.44
C ARG A 212 3.34 -9.34 -5.24
N TYR A 213 4.44 -8.75 -5.70
CA TYR A 213 5.48 -9.51 -6.40
C TYR A 213 6.07 -10.62 -5.54
N GLN A 214 6.45 -10.32 -4.29
CA GLN A 214 7.03 -11.31 -3.39
C GLN A 214 6.09 -12.50 -3.13
N VAL A 215 4.79 -12.25 -2.99
CA VAL A 215 3.79 -13.29 -2.71
C VAL A 215 3.35 -14.03 -3.96
N LEU A 216 3.06 -13.31 -5.06
CA LEU A 216 2.41 -13.89 -6.24
C LEU A 216 3.41 -14.44 -7.26
N MET A 217 4.62 -13.85 -7.35
CA MET A 217 5.63 -14.23 -8.35
C MET A 217 6.81 -14.96 -7.72
N ALA A 218 7.43 -14.37 -6.70
CA ALA A 218 8.63 -14.93 -6.09
C ALA A 218 8.36 -16.04 -5.07
N SER A 219 7.15 -16.10 -4.51
CA SER A 219 6.81 -16.99 -3.38
C SER A 219 7.77 -16.84 -2.19
N ASP A 220 8.31 -15.63 -2.00
CA ASP A 220 9.29 -15.28 -0.97
C ASP A 220 8.68 -14.29 0.04
N PHE A 221 8.14 -14.82 1.13
CA PHE A 221 7.47 -14.05 2.17
C PHE A 221 7.60 -14.74 3.53
N PRO A 222 7.35 -14.04 4.66
CA PRO A 222 7.43 -14.61 6.00
C PRO A 222 6.56 -15.86 6.17
N ASN A 223 7.12 -16.92 6.75
CA ASN A 223 6.45 -18.20 6.89
C ASN A 223 5.12 -18.14 7.67
N GLU A 224 4.99 -17.16 8.57
CA GLU A 224 3.77 -16.92 9.35
C GLU A 224 2.57 -16.59 8.45
N LEU A 225 2.79 -16.00 7.30
CA LEU A 225 1.73 -15.69 6.33
C LEU A 225 1.14 -16.94 5.68
N ASN A 226 1.88 -18.05 5.58
CA ASN A 226 1.33 -19.32 5.09
C ASN A 226 0.14 -19.78 5.92
N GLY A 227 0.26 -19.69 7.25
CA GLY A 227 -0.83 -20.04 8.17
C GLY A 227 -2.03 -19.10 8.00
N LEU A 228 -1.77 -17.81 7.89
CA LEU A 228 -2.80 -16.79 7.70
C LEU A 228 -3.58 -17.01 6.38
N PHE A 229 -2.89 -17.18 5.27
CA PHE A 229 -3.51 -17.40 3.94
C PHE A 229 -4.34 -18.67 3.94
N LYS A 230 -3.77 -19.79 4.42
CA LYS A 230 -4.48 -21.06 4.53
C LYS A 230 -5.73 -20.97 5.40
N ASN A 231 -5.67 -20.24 6.50
CA ASN A 231 -6.81 -20.08 7.40
C ASN A 231 -7.93 -19.25 6.75
N ILE A 232 -7.58 -18.13 6.09
CA ILE A 232 -8.56 -17.32 5.37
C ILE A 232 -9.22 -18.13 4.26
N GLU A 233 -8.43 -18.85 3.46
CA GLU A 233 -8.92 -19.65 2.33
C GLU A 233 -9.87 -20.76 2.78
N ASN A 234 -9.51 -21.51 3.84
CA ASN A 234 -10.25 -22.71 4.24
C ASN A 234 -11.31 -22.47 5.33
N LYS A 235 -11.17 -21.40 6.12
CA LYS A 235 -12.05 -21.11 7.27
C LYS A 235 -12.69 -19.73 7.24
N GLY A 236 -12.40 -18.92 6.22
CA GLY A 236 -12.92 -17.56 6.11
C GLY A 236 -12.48 -16.62 7.25
N ASN A 237 -11.39 -16.93 7.96
CA ASN A 237 -10.83 -16.05 8.99
C ASN A 237 -9.35 -16.34 9.27
N PRO A 238 -8.56 -15.31 9.72
CA PRO A 238 -7.12 -15.45 9.95
C PRO A 238 -6.72 -16.44 11.03
N TRP A 239 -7.59 -16.72 12.01
CA TRP A 239 -7.31 -17.60 13.15
C TRP A 239 -7.60 -19.07 12.89
N GLY A 240 -8.29 -19.41 11.79
CA GLY A 240 -8.69 -20.79 11.48
C GLY A 240 -9.79 -21.34 12.40
N MET A 241 -10.54 -20.45 13.06
CA MET A 241 -11.67 -20.79 13.93
C MET A 241 -12.87 -21.28 13.12
N ASN A 242 -13.79 -22.02 13.76
CA ASN A 242 -15.01 -22.43 13.07
C ASN A 242 -16.02 -21.29 12.96
N ALA A 243 -16.83 -21.28 11.91
CA ALA A 243 -17.84 -20.24 11.70
C ALA A 243 -18.84 -20.16 12.87
N SER A 244 -19.22 -21.30 13.47
CA SER A 244 -20.12 -21.37 14.63
C SER A 244 -19.61 -20.57 15.84
N ASP A 245 -18.29 -20.46 16.00
CA ASP A 245 -17.70 -19.76 17.14
C ASP A 245 -17.86 -18.23 17.04
N ARG A 246 -18.28 -17.69 15.85
CA ARG A 246 -18.52 -16.26 15.65
C ARG A 246 -19.60 -15.70 16.56
N ASN A 247 -20.56 -16.50 16.94
CA ASN A 247 -21.70 -16.08 17.74
C ASN A 247 -21.46 -16.19 19.27
N ALA A 248 -20.32 -16.73 19.70
CA ALA A 248 -20.03 -16.97 21.11
C ALA A 248 -20.13 -15.71 22.00
N TRP A 249 -19.80 -14.53 21.46
CA TRP A 249 -19.90 -13.26 22.18
C TRP A 249 -21.37 -12.88 22.53
N ILE A 250 -22.36 -13.36 21.74
CA ILE A 250 -23.79 -13.07 21.93
C ILE A 250 -24.28 -13.67 23.25
N GLU A 251 -23.76 -14.81 23.66
CA GLU A 251 -24.11 -15.45 24.95
C GLU A 251 -23.61 -14.65 26.17
N GLU A 252 -22.71 -13.69 25.96
CA GLU A 252 -22.10 -12.89 27.01
C GLU A 252 -22.78 -11.53 27.20
N VAL A 253 -23.84 -11.19 26.45
CA VAL A 253 -24.63 -9.95 26.59
C VAL A 253 -26.01 -10.22 27.20
N ASP A 254 -26.54 -9.27 27.96
CA ASP A 254 -27.80 -9.42 28.73
C ASP A 254 -29.06 -9.04 27.93
N PHE A 255 -28.96 -8.89 26.61
CA PHE A 255 -30.06 -8.54 25.73
C PHE A 255 -30.05 -9.40 24.45
N PRO A 256 -31.21 -9.59 23.80
CA PRO A 256 -31.28 -10.40 22.58
C PRO A 256 -30.56 -9.72 21.42
N VAL A 257 -29.73 -10.49 20.68
CA VAL A 257 -29.11 -10.07 19.42
C VAL A 257 -29.69 -10.93 18.31
N ARG A 258 -30.27 -10.27 17.30
CA ARG A 258 -30.81 -10.96 16.12
C ARG A 258 -29.68 -11.44 15.23
N VAL A 259 -29.73 -12.70 14.82
CA VAL A 259 -28.76 -13.31 13.89
C VAL A 259 -29.50 -13.68 12.61
N PHE A 260 -29.00 -13.22 11.47
CA PHE A 260 -29.60 -13.46 10.16
C PHE A 260 -29.76 -14.96 9.87
N GLY A 261 -30.90 -15.33 9.30
CA GLY A 261 -31.23 -16.71 8.92
C GLY A 261 -31.73 -17.60 10.06
N MET A 262 -31.67 -17.19 11.34
CA MET A 262 -32.18 -18.01 12.46
C MET A 262 -33.70 -18.11 12.49
N ASP A 263 -34.41 -17.07 12.05
CA ASP A 263 -35.86 -17.04 11.94
C ASP A 263 -36.37 -17.32 10.50
N GLY A 264 -35.44 -17.74 9.60
CA GLY A 264 -35.75 -18.13 8.22
C GLY A 264 -35.86 -16.94 7.27
N GLU A 265 -35.19 -15.82 7.59
CA GLU A 265 -35.16 -14.66 6.72
C GLU A 265 -34.25 -14.92 5.50
N ASP A 266 -34.73 -14.51 4.31
CA ASP A 266 -33.97 -14.48 3.06
C ASP A 266 -33.36 -13.09 2.78
N GLU A 267 -33.92 -12.04 3.42
CA GLU A 267 -33.47 -10.64 3.30
C GLU A 267 -33.50 -9.97 4.70
N ILE A 268 -32.73 -8.89 4.87
CA ILE A 268 -32.77 -8.13 6.13
C ILE A 268 -34.16 -7.54 6.32
N PRO A 269 -34.85 -7.85 7.43
CA PRO A 269 -36.19 -7.35 7.73
C PRO A 269 -36.24 -5.82 7.75
N ALA A 270 -37.36 -5.24 7.30
CA ALA A 270 -37.54 -3.77 7.18
C ALA A 270 -37.49 -3.02 8.52
N ASP A 271 -37.71 -3.69 9.64
CA ASP A 271 -37.60 -3.15 10.99
C ASP A 271 -36.15 -3.10 11.51
N VAL A 272 -35.21 -3.78 10.86
CA VAL A 272 -33.79 -3.74 11.15
C VAL A 272 -33.17 -2.50 10.50
N GLU A 273 -32.62 -1.61 11.31
CA GLU A 273 -32.03 -0.38 10.82
C GLU A 273 -30.60 -0.56 10.31
N TYR A 274 -29.80 -1.41 10.97
CA TYR A 274 -28.41 -1.66 10.64
C TYR A 274 -28.04 -3.14 10.64
N LEU A 275 -27.26 -3.55 9.65
CA LEU A 275 -26.44 -4.74 9.74
C LEU A 275 -25.20 -4.41 10.54
N PHE A 276 -24.97 -5.09 11.68
CA PHE A 276 -23.74 -4.96 12.43
C PHE A 276 -22.72 -5.99 11.94
N TRP A 277 -21.75 -5.52 11.16
CA TRP A 277 -20.61 -6.33 10.70
C TRP A 277 -19.58 -6.41 11.81
N VAL A 278 -19.47 -7.54 12.47
CA VAL A 278 -18.63 -7.76 13.64
C VAL A 278 -17.15 -7.83 13.30
N GLY A 279 -16.82 -8.38 12.12
CA GLY A 279 -15.45 -8.65 11.72
C GLY A 279 -14.82 -9.85 12.42
N CYS A 280 -13.75 -10.38 11.83
CA CYS A 280 -13.09 -11.57 12.38
C CYS A 280 -12.44 -11.29 13.75
N ALA A 281 -11.81 -10.15 13.94
CA ALA A 281 -11.22 -9.78 15.23
C ALA A 281 -12.28 -9.67 16.33
N GLY A 282 -13.37 -8.97 16.03
CA GLY A 282 -14.49 -8.80 16.96
C GLY A 282 -15.19 -10.11 17.35
N ALA A 283 -15.14 -11.11 16.47
CA ALA A 283 -15.73 -12.43 16.74
C ALA A 283 -14.79 -13.36 17.52
N PHE A 284 -13.47 -13.33 17.26
CA PHE A 284 -12.56 -14.39 17.72
C PHE A 284 -11.47 -13.92 18.70
N GLU A 285 -11.09 -12.63 18.67
CA GLU A 285 -10.02 -12.13 19.52
C GLU A 285 -10.60 -11.54 20.83
N ASP A 286 -10.13 -11.99 21.98
CA ASP A 286 -10.76 -11.70 23.28
C ASP A 286 -10.84 -10.21 23.60
N ARG A 287 -9.82 -9.41 23.24
CA ARG A 287 -9.82 -7.96 23.46
C ARG A 287 -10.80 -7.26 22.52
N ALA A 288 -10.83 -7.65 21.25
CA ALA A 288 -11.73 -7.08 20.26
C ALA A 288 -13.19 -7.47 20.52
N LYS A 289 -13.47 -8.68 21.06
CA LYS A 289 -14.82 -9.06 21.54
C LYS A 289 -15.39 -8.08 22.56
N GLN A 290 -14.56 -7.51 23.43
CA GLN A 290 -15.03 -6.49 24.38
C GLN A 290 -15.55 -5.25 23.66
N THR A 291 -14.87 -4.85 22.57
CA THR A 291 -15.34 -3.72 21.72
C THR A 291 -16.66 -4.09 21.02
N THR A 292 -16.76 -5.29 20.46
CA THR A 292 -18.01 -5.79 19.84
C THR A 292 -19.20 -5.76 20.82
N LYS A 293 -19.02 -6.28 22.03
CA LYS A 293 -20.06 -6.26 23.07
C LYS A 293 -20.44 -4.83 23.45
N ALA A 294 -19.45 -3.93 23.63
CA ALA A 294 -19.72 -2.53 23.96
C ALA A 294 -20.48 -1.80 22.84
N VAL A 295 -20.17 -2.06 21.56
CA VAL A 295 -20.91 -1.48 20.43
C VAL A 295 -22.33 -2.01 20.38
N ALA A 296 -22.54 -3.33 20.55
CA ALA A 296 -23.86 -3.93 20.58
C ALA A 296 -24.71 -3.37 21.74
N GLU A 297 -24.12 -3.20 22.94
CA GLU A 297 -24.77 -2.59 24.08
C GLU A 297 -25.18 -1.14 23.82
N LEU A 298 -24.31 -0.32 23.19
CA LEU A 298 -24.60 1.05 22.83
C LEU A 298 -25.74 1.13 21.81
N LEU A 299 -25.77 0.27 20.81
CA LEU A 299 -26.86 0.19 19.84
C LEU A 299 -28.19 -0.18 20.54
N HIS A 300 -28.17 -1.19 21.41
CA HIS A 300 -29.33 -1.59 22.21
C HIS A 300 -29.84 -0.45 23.12
N MET A 301 -28.96 0.20 23.86
CA MET A 301 -29.29 1.36 24.71
C MET A 301 -29.87 2.54 23.94
N ALA A 302 -29.41 2.74 22.69
CA ALA A 302 -29.94 3.77 21.80
C ALA A 302 -31.31 3.41 21.18
N GLY A 303 -31.82 2.20 21.41
CA GLY A 303 -33.05 1.72 20.79
C GLY A 303 -32.94 1.50 19.28
N VAL A 304 -31.72 1.21 18.79
CA VAL A 304 -31.44 0.93 17.38
C VAL A 304 -31.65 -0.58 17.14
N GLU A 305 -32.53 -0.92 16.21
CA GLU A 305 -32.72 -2.30 15.79
C GLU A 305 -31.59 -2.73 14.85
N PHE A 306 -30.80 -3.71 15.26
CA PHE A 306 -29.70 -4.25 14.49
C PHE A 306 -29.70 -5.78 14.41
N MET A 307 -28.99 -6.30 13.43
CA MET A 307 -28.85 -7.74 13.18
C MET A 307 -27.40 -8.04 12.81
N VAL A 308 -26.88 -9.21 13.13
CA VAL A 308 -25.57 -9.69 12.73
C VAL A 308 -25.69 -10.85 11.73
N LEU A 309 -24.69 -11.04 10.87
CA LEU A 309 -24.67 -12.18 9.93
C LEU A 309 -24.32 -13.52 10.62
N GLY A 310 -23.66 -13.45 11.77
CA GLY A 310 -23.23 -14.66 12.46
C GLY A 310 -22.31 -15.52 11.61
N GLU A 311 -22.68 -16.79 11.43
CA GLU A 311 -21.89 -17.77 10.65
C GLU A 311 -21.76 -17.41 9.16
N GLY A 312 -22.67 -16.57 8.63
CA GLY A 312 -22.64 -16.09 7.25
C GLY A 312 -21.57 -15.03 6.98
N GLU A 313 -20.95 -14.48 8.03
CA GLU A 313 -19.89 -13.49 7.90
C GLU A 313 -18.51 -14.14 7.70
N THR A 314 -17.75 -13.69 6.71
CA THR A 314 -16.37 -14.13 6.47
C THR A 314 -15.37 -12.98 6.60
N CYS A 315 -14.08 -13.28 6.47
CA CYS A 315 -13.02 -12.27 6.46
C CYS A 315 -13.24 -11.29 5.30
N ASN A 316 -13.07 -9.99 5.56
CA ASN A 316 -13.11 -8.98 4.51
C ASN A 316 -11.89 -8.99 3.56
N GLY A 317 -10.91 -9.86 3.80
CA GLY A 317 -9.71 -10.00 2.97
C GLY A 317 -8.61 -8.96 3.23
N ASP A 318 -8.82 -7.96 4.09
CA ASP A 318 -7.83 -6.91 4.38
C ASP A 318 -6.43 -7.45 4.74
N PRO A 319 -6.27 -8.48 5.60
CA PRO A 319 -4.95 -9.04 5.91
C PRO A 319 -4.25 -9.64 4.69
N ALA A 320 -4.99 -10.31 3.81
CA ALA A 320 -4.45 -10.87 2.58
C ALA A 320 -3.98 -9.76 1.63
N ARG A 321 -4.79 -8.71 1.44
CA ARG A 321 -4.47 -7.59 0.56
C ARG A 321 -3.24 -6.82 1.03
N ARG A 322 -3.15 -6.51 2.32
CA ARG A 322 -1.99 -5.83 2.92
C ARG A 322 -0.71 -6.64 2.82
N ALA A 323 -0.84 -7.97 2.88
CA ALA A 323 0.28 -8.88 2.68
C ALA A 323 0.65 -9.10 1.20
N GLY A 324 -0.12 -8.57 0.24
CA GLY A 324 0.14 -8.71 -1.19
C GLY A 324 -0.54 -9.91 -1.86
N ASN A 325 -1.34 -10.72 -1.13
CA ASN A 325 -2.11 -11.80 -1.72
C ASN A 325 -3.44 -11.26 -2.29
N GLU A 326 -3.33 -10.63 -3.46
CA GLU A 326 -4.46 -9.96 -4.10
C GLU A 326 -5.55 -10.95 -4.54
N PHE A 327 -5.19 -12.16 -5.00
CA PHE A 327 -6.17 -13.17 -5.41
C PHE A 327 -7.05 -13.60 -4.25
N LEU A 328 -6.45 -13.92 -3.11
CA LEU A 328 -7.20 -14.31 -1.91
C LEU A 328 -8.10 -13.16 -1.42
N PHE A 329 -7.60 -11.92 -1.50
CA PHE A 329 -8.42 -10.75 -1.19
C PHE A 329 -9.63 -10.64 -2.12
N GLN A 330 -9.44 -10.76 -3.44
CA GLN A 330 -10.53 -10.63 -4.42
C GLN A 330 -11.59 -11.71 -4.20
N MET A 331 -11.19 -12.96 -3.96
CA MET A 331 -12.12 -14.05 -3.62
C MET A 331 -12.98 -13.70 -2.41
N GLN A 332 -12.37 -13.22 -1.32
CA GLN A 332 -13.10 -12.85 -0.10
C GLN A 332 -14.00 -11.63 -0.32
N ALA A 333 -13.53 -10.64 -1.06
CA ALA A 333 -14.30 -9.43 -1.37
C ALA A 333 -15.54 -9.74 -2.23
N MET A 334 -15.37 -10.54 -3.27
CA MET A 334 -16.48 -10.96 -4.15
C MET A 334 -17.54 -11.73 -3.35
N GLN A 335 -17.15 -12.73 -2.55
CA GLN A 335 -18.05 -13.49 -1.70
C GLN A 335 -18.84 -12.58 -0.73
N ASN A 336 -18.17 -11.66 -0.06
CA ASN A 336 -18.83 -10.75 0.87
C ASN A 336 -19.78 -9.77 0.16
N VAL A 337 -19.42 -9.27 -1.04
CA VAL A 337 -20.29 -8.40 -1.84
C VAL A 337 -21.54 -9.16 -2.30
N GLU A 338 -21.40 -10.41 -2.72
CA GLU A 338 -22.50 -11.27 -3.12
C GLU A 338 -23.48 -11.46 -1.96
N VAL A 339 -22.99 -11.89 -0.80
CA VAL A 339 -23.82 -12.07 0.42
C VAL A 339 -24.54 -10.76 0.79
N LEU A 340 -23.83 -9.62 0.83
CA LEU A 340 -24.44 -8.34 1.20
C LEU A 340 -25.52 -7.87 0.21
N ASN A 341 -25.35 -8.18 -1.08
CA ASN A 341 -26.34 -7.87 -2.12
C ASN A 341 -27.57 -8.79 -2.02
N GLU A 342 -27.37 -10.09 -1.79
CA GLU A 342 -28.45 -11.06 -1.62
C GLU A 342 -29.35 -10.71 -0.44
N ILE A 343 -28.77 -10.39 0.71
CA ILE A 343 -29.54 -10.03 1.91
C ILE A 343 -30.06 -8.58 1.89
N LYS A 344 -29.74 -7.80 0.84
CA LYS A 344 -30.14 -6.40 0.67
C LYS A 344 -29.71 -5.47 1.81
N ALA A 345 -28.51 -5.65 2.32
CA ALA A 345 -27.95 -4.78 3.34
C ALA A 345 -27.77 -3.34 2.82
N THR A 346 -28.48 -2.36 3.43
CA THR A 346 -28.42 -0.96 2.99
C THR A 346 -27.59 -0.07 3.91
N LYS A 347 -27.54 -0.40 5.19
CA LYS A 347 -26.76 0.34 6.20
C LYS A 347 -25.96 -0.66 7.04
N ILE A 348 -24.66 -0.45 7.11
CA ILE A 348 -23.73 -1.34 7.80
C ILE A 348 -22.99 -0.55 8.87
N VAL A 349 -22.96 -1.06 10.11
CA VAL A 349 -22.11 -0.58 11.20
C VAL A 349 -20.92 -1.53 11.32
N VAL A 350 -19.73 -1.00 11.46
CA VAL A 350 -18.47 -1.76 11.64
C VAL A 350 -17.75 -1.30 12.90
N THR A 351 -16.92 -2.17 13.50
CA THR A 351 -16.07 -1.88 14.66
C THR A 351 -14.59 -1.83 14.30
#